data_afccb7ca467a26f64668c0a48a3da314
#
_entry.id   afccb7ca467a26f64668c0a48a3da314
#
_cell.length_a   1.000
_cell.length_b   1.000
_cell.length_c   1.000
_cell.angle_alpha   90.00
_cell.angle_beta   90.00
_cell.angle_gamma   90.00
#
_symmetry.space_group_name_H-M   'P 1'
#
loop_
_entity.id
_entity.type
_entity.pdbx_description
1 polymer ?
#
loop_
_entity_poly.entity_id
_entity_poly.type
_entity_poly.pdbx_seq_one_letter_code
_entity_poly.pdbx_strand_id
1 'polypeptide(L)'
;MVSYKDLGLVNTREMFAKAIKGGYAVPAFNFNNMEQLQGIIEAAAETKSPVILQVSKGARNYANQTLLRYMAEGAVEYAKELGWAKPQIVLHLDHGDSFELCKSCVDMGFSSVMIDGSALPYDENVALTKKVVEYAHQFDVTVEGELGVLAGVEDEVVAEESHYTKPEEVVDFVTKTGVDSLAISIGTSHGAYKFTPEQCTVDPKTGRLVPPPLAFDVLAAIEKELPGFPIVLHGSSSVPQEEVDTINKYGGALKAAVGIPEEELRKAAKSAVCKINIDSDSRLAMTAAIREVFATKPAEFDPRKYLGPARDNMKKLYIHKIKEVLGSDGKAE
;
A
#
# COMPACT_ATOMS: atom_id res chain seq x y z
N MET A 1 5.78 17.99 18.82
CA MET A 1 6.28 16.94 17.92
C MET A 1 6.40 15.64 18.70
N VAL A 2 6.00 14.53 18.13
CA VAL A 2 6.13 13.16 18.69
C VAL A 2 7.14 12.42 17.81
N SER A 3 8.13 11.77 18.41
CA SER A 3 9.06 10.93 17.65
C SER A 3 8.40 9.57 17.37
N TYR A 4 8.51 9.06 16.15
CA TYR A 4 8.05 7.72 15.83
C TYR A 4 8.76 6.64 16.67
N LYS A 5 10.00 6.91 17.11
CA LYS A 5 10.77 6.00 17.98
C LYS A 5 10.12 5.86 19.36
N ASP A 6 9.50 6.93 19.87
CA ASP A 6 8.76 6.89 21.14
C ASP A 6 7.48 6.04 21.05
N LEU A 7 6.93 5.89 19.84
CA LEU A 7 5.79 5.00 19.55
C LEU A 7 6.20 3.55 19.26
N GLY A 8 7.50 3.22 19.32
CA GLY A 8 8.03 1.89 19.02
C GLY A 8 8.04 1.52 17.53
N LEU A 9 7.84 2.50 16.65
CA LEU A 9 7.87 2.32 15.20
C LEU A 9 9.30 2.32 14.64
N VAL A 10 9.47 1.79 13.43
CA VAL A 10 10.71 1.88 12.64
C VAL A 10 10.47 2.66 11.35
N ASN A 11 11.52 3.16 10.70
CA ASN A 11 11.41 3.73 9.36
C ASN A 11 11.69 2.68 8.26
N THR A 12 11.60 3.07 7.00
CA THR A 12 11.70 2.11 5.87
C THR A 12 13.13 1.77 5.47
N ARG A 13 14.14 2.51 5.93
CA ARG A 13 15.51 2.45 5.37
C ARG A 13 16.14 1.05 5.43
N GLU A 14 16.24 0.48 6.63
CA GLU A 14 16.78 -0.87 6.77
C GLU A 14 15.83 -1.94 6.22
N MET A 15 14.52 -1.73 6.37
CA MET A 15 13.48 -2.62 5.90
C MET A 15 13.57 -2.80 4.37
N PHE A 16 13.70 -1.72 3.61
CA PHE A 16 13.82 -1.77 2.16
C PHE A 16 15.16 -2.36 1.70
N ALA A 17 16.25 -2.04 2.37
CA ALA A 17 17.56 -2.65 2.07
C ALA A 17 17.52 -4.17 2.22
N LYS A 18 16.85 -4.69 3.27
CA LYS A 18 16.64 -6.13 3.47
C LYS A 18 15.72 -6.71 2.38
N ALA A 19 14.65 -5.99 2.01
CA ALA A 19 13.70 -6.44 1.00
C ALA A 19 14.35 -6.62 -0.37
N ILE A 20 15.11 -5.64 -0.83
CA ILE A 20 15.85 -5.69 -2.11
C ILE A 20 16.83 -6.87 -2.10
N LYS A 21 17.66 -6.98 -1.05
CA LYS A 21 18.63 -8.06 -0.91
C LYS A 21 17.97 -9.44 -0.85
N GLY A 22 16.80 -9.53 -0.25
CA GLY A 22 16.06 -10.77 -0.03
C GLY A 22 15.12 -11.16 -1.18
N GLY A 23 14.91 -10.31 -2.18
CA GLY A 23 14.00 -10.54 -3.31
C GLY A 23 12.54 -10.71 -2.86
N TYR A 24 12.07 -9.81 -1.97
CA TYR A 24 10.70 -9.74 -1.51
C TYR A 24 10.24 -8.27 -1.43
N ALA A 25 8.93 -8.05 -1.37
CA ALA A 25 8.39 -6.71 -1.11
C ALA A 25 7.72 -6.65 0.28
N VAL A 26 7.88 -5.52 0.95
CA VAL A 26 7.18 -5.24 2.21
C VAL A 26 5.73 -4.87 1.89
N PRO A 27 4.74 -5.52 2.53
CA PRO A 27 3.34 -5.15 2.37
C PRO A 27 3.07 -3.76 2.95
N ALA A 28 2.47 -2.88 2.15
CA ALA A 28 1.91 -1.62 2.59
C ALA A 28 0.39 -1.72 2.53
N PHE A 29 -0.22 -1.97 3.69
CA PHE A 29 -1.65 -2.14 3.82
C PHE A 29 -2.31 -0.86 4.31
N ASN A 30 -3.26 -0.34 3.52
CA ASN A 30 -4.07 0.79 3.92
C ASN A 30 -5.09 0.38 4.98
N PHE A 31 -5.31 1.24 5.98
CA PHE A 31 -6.33 1.02 6.98
C PHE A 31 -7.08 2.33 7.33
N ASN A 32 -8.37 2.18 7.68
CA ASN A 32 -9.27 3.27 8.01
C ASN A 32 -9.91 3.10 9.39
N ASN A 33 -9.82 1.92 9.99
CA ASN A 33 -10.50 1.56 11.21
C ASN A 33 -9.73 0.51 12.01
N MET A 34 -10.23 0.22 13.21
CA MET A 34 -9.61 -0.72 14.14
C MET A 34 -9.58 -2.16 13.61
N GLU A 35 -10.63 -2.60 12.94
CA GLU A 35 -10.77 -3.98 12.45
C GLU A 35 -9.72 -4.30 11.37
N GLN A 36 -9.49 -3.35 10.45
CA GLN A 36 -8.41 -3.47 9.46
C GLN A 36 -7.05 -3.52 10.15
N LEU A 37 -6.80 -2.60 11.09
CA LEU A 37 -5.54 -2.55 11.82
C LEU A 37 -5.28 -3.86 12.59
N GLN A 38 -6.27 -4.39 13.31
CA GLN A 38 -6.14 -5.68 14.02
C GLN A 38 -5.80 -6.81 13.05
N GLY A 39 -6.53 -6.93 11.94
CA GLY A 39 -6.27 -7.96 10.93
C GLY A 39 -4.84 -7.88 10.35
N ILE A 40 -4.35 -6.66 10.07
CA ILE A 40 -2.99 -6.44 9.57
C ILE A 40 -1.95 -6.89 10.62
N ILE A 41 -2.09 -6.45 11.86
CA ILE A 41 -1.11 -6.77 12.93
C ILE A 41 -1.11 -8.27 13.25
N GLU A 42 -2.29 -8.89 13.33
CA GLU A 42 -2.40 -10.33 13.55
C GLU A 42 -1.74 -11.14 12.42
N ALA A 43 -1.95 -10.73 11.17
CA ALA A 43 -1.32 -11.38 10.01
C ALA A 43 0.20 -11.22 10.01
N ALA A 44 0.68 -9.99 10.26
CA ALA A 44 2.11 -9.69 10.30
C ALA A 44 2.84 -10.43 11.44
N ALA A 45 2.24 -10.47 12.63
CA ALA A 45 2.78 -11.20 13.77
C ALA A 45 2.82 -12.71 13.53
N GLU A 46 1.73 -13.29 12.99
CA GLU A 46 1.64 -14.72 12.70
C GLU A 46 2.67 -15.16 11.64
N THR A 47 2.88 -14.33 10.62
CA THR A 47 3.81 -14.62 9.52
C THR A 47 5.22 -14.11 9.77
N LYS A 48 5.45 -13.38 10.88
CA LYS A 48 6.73 -12.70 11.15
C LYS A 48 7.20 -11.84 9.97
N SER A 49 6.28 -11.08 9.39
CA SER A 49 6.51 -10.19 8.26
C SER A 49 6.70 -8.76 8.72
N PRO A 50 7.67 -8.00 8.20
CA PRO A 50 7.65 -6.55 8.34
C PRO A 50 6.39 -6.00 7.68
N VAL A 51 5.86 -4.86 8.16
CA VAL A 51 4.64 -4.28 7.62
C VAL A 51 4.65 -2.76 7.64
N ILE A 52 4.05 -2.16 6.64
CA ILE A 52 3.78 -0.73 6.56
C ILE A 52 2.28 -0.52 6.77
N LEU A 53 1.94 0.17 7.86
CA LEU A 53 0.60 0.69 8.12
C LEU A 53 0.45 1.98 7.32
N GLN A 54 -0.39 1.96 6.29
CA GLN A 54 -0.51 3.02 5.32
C GLN A 54 -1.80 3.82 5.52
N VAL A 55 -1.72 5.14 5.47
CA VAL A 55 -2.83 6.04 5.75
C VAL A 55 -2.85 7.16 4.72
N SER A 56 -3.91 7.23 3.93
CA SER A 56 -4.17 8.36 3.05
C SER A 56 -4.65 9.59 3.82
N LYS A 57 -4.69 10.74 3.15
CA LYS A 57 -5.30 11.96 3.68
C LYS A 57 -6.77 11.73 4.09
N GLY A 58 -7.54 11.02 3.22
CA GLY A 58 -8.94 10.67 3.48
C GLY A 58 -9.09 9.78 4.71
N ALA A 59 -8.29 8.72 4.83
CA ALA A 59 -8.26 7.84 5.99
C ALA A 59 -7.89 8.57 7.28
N ARG A 60 -6.90 9.48 7.21
CA ARG A 60 -6.47 10.31 8.34
C ARG A 60 -7.57 11.26 8.82
N ASN A 61 -8.31 11.86 7.89
CA ASN A 61 -9.45 12.71 8.22
C ASN A 61 -10.62 11.91 8.83
N TYR A 62 -10.91 10.73 8.27
CA TYR A 62 -11.97 9.85 8.74
C TYR A 62 -11.69 9.31 10.15
N ALA A 63 -10.50 8.77 10.40
CA ALA A 63 -10.14 8.16 11.69
C ALA A 63 -9.82 9.21 12.78
N ASN A 64 -9.55 10.46 12.43
CA ASN A 64 -8.95 11.50 13.24
C ASN A 64 -7.46 11.27 13.56
N GLN A 65 -6.64 12.27 13.32
CA GLN A 65 -5.17 12.17 13.46
C GLN A 65 -4.69 11.78 14.87
N THR A 66 -5.38 12.23 15.90
CA THR A 66 -5.01 11.91 17.29
C THR A 66 -5.29 10.46 17.62
N LEU A 67 -6.49 9.97 17.26
CA LEU A 67 -6.86 8.55 17.44
C LEU A 67 -5.92 7.65 16.66
N LEU A 68 -5.59 8.02 15.43
CA LEU A 68 -4.73 7.25 14.55
C LEU A 68 -3.31 7.06 15.13
N ARG A 69 -2.75 8.10 15.75
CA ARG A 69 -1.46 8.00 16.45
C ARG A 69 -1.51 6.96 17.57
N TYR A 70 -2.54 7.03 18.43
CA TYR A 70 -2.68 6.05 19.51
C TYR A 70 -3.02 4.65 19.00
N MET A 71 -3.72 4.53 17.88
CA MET A 71 -3.92 3.25 17.21
C MET A 71 -2.59 2.65 16.72
N ALA A 72 -1.70 3.47 16.16
CA ALA A 72 -0.39 3.01 15.71
C ALA A 72 0.52 2.60 16.88
N GLU A 73 0.53 3.36 17.98
CA GLU A 73 1.22 2.99 19.22
C GLU A 73 0.65 1.69 19.80
N GLY A 74 -0.70 1.60 19.89
CA GLY A 74 -1.40 0.39 20.33
C GLY A 74 -1.13 -0.82 19.44
N ALA A 75 -0.95 -0.63 18.13
CA ALA A 75 -0.59 -1.71 17.19
C ALA A 75 0.77 -2.32 17.52
N VAL A 76 1.77 -1.51 17.93
CA VAL A 76 3.09 -1.99 18.36
C VAL A 76 2.97 -2.82 19.64
N GLU A 77 2.22 -2.34 20.61
CA GLU A 77 2.02 -3.08 21.87
C GLU A 77 1.22 -4.38 21.62
N TYR A 78 0.17 -4.32 20.81
CA TYR A 78 -0.59 -5.50 20.44
C TYR A 78 0.26 -6.54 19.70
N ALA A 79 1.16 -6.13 18.82
CA ALA A 79 2.11 -7.05 18.19
C ALA A 79 3.02 -7.75 19.21
N LYS A 80 3.46 -7.04 20.25
CA LYS A 80 4.23 -7.63 21.35
C LYS A 80 3.42 -8.64 22.18
N GLU A 81 2.15 -8.35 22.45
CA GLU A 81 1.21 -9.28 23.10
C GLU A 81 1.04 -10.58 22.31
N LEU A 82 1.05 -10.48 20.95
CA LEU A 82 1.02 -11.63 20.05
C LEU A 82 2.36 -12.40 19.94
N GLY A 83 3.38 -11.99 20.70
CA GLY A 83 4.69 -12.65 20.75
C GLY A 83 5.71 -12.10 19.75
N TRP A 84 5.43 -11.00 19.08
CA TRP A 84 6.39 -10.33 18.20
C TRP A 84 7.24 -9.34 19.00
N ALA A 85 8.30 -9.82 19.60
CA ALA A 85 9.09 -9.07 20.60
C ALA A 85 9.71 -7.76 20.07
N LYS A 86 10.05 -7.70 18.78
CA LYS A 86 10.61 -6.51 18.12
C LYS A 86 9.84 -6.23 16.83
N PRO A 87 8.65 -5.64 16.91
CA PRO A 87 7.82 -5.39 15.75
C PRO A 87 8.53 -4.49 14.73
N GLN A 88 8.49 -4.88 13.46
CA GLN A 88 9.01 -4.10 12.34
C GLN A 88 7.81 -3.42 11.66
N ILE A 89 7.29 -2.38 12.28
CA ILE A 89 6.07 -1.65 11.87
C ILE A 89 6.45 -0.22 11.50
N VAL A 90 6.07 0.20 10.30
CA VAL A 90 6.17 1.58 9.80
C VAL A 90 4.77 2.20 9.79
N LEU A 91 4.64 3.45 10.22
CA LEU A 91 3.45 4.26 9.96
C LEU A 91 3.78 5.25 8.83
N HIS A 92 3.06 5.14 7.72
CA HIS A 92 3.35 5.83 6.46
C HIS A 92 2.16 6.67 5.97
N LEU A 93 2.43 7.93 5.59
CA LEU A 93 1.49 8.75 4.84
C LEU A 93 1.52 8.34 3.37
N ASP A 94 0.36 7.95 2.84
CA ASP A 94 0.11 7.58 1.46
C ASP A 94 -0.42 8.79 0.67
N HIS A 95 0.16 9.10 -0.48
CA HIS A 95 -0.21 10.21 -1.35
C HIS A 95 -0.40 11.56 -0.64
N GLY A 96 0.64 12.03 0.03
CA GLY A 96 0.64 13.40 0.58
C GLY A 96 0.60 14.43 -0.55
N ASP A 97 -0.38 15.35 -0.50
CA ASP A 97 -0.64 16.36 -1.54
C ASP A 97 0.05 17.70 -1.29
N SER A 98 0.71 17.86 -0.15
CA SER A 98 1.31 19.13 0.24
C SER A 98 2.41 18.95 1.28
N PHE A 99 3.33 19.91 1.31
CA PHE A 99 4.35 19.97 2.35
C PHE A 99 3.75 20.05 3.76
N GLU A 100 2.68 20.80 3.92
CA GLU A 100 1.99 21.01 5.21
C GLU A 100 1.41 19.72 5.75
N LEU A 101 0.84 18.87 4.88
CA LEU A 101 0.32 17.56 5.26
C LEU A 101 1.47 16.61 5.67
N CYS A 102 2.52 16.50 4.85
CA CYS A 102 3.70 15.68 5.17
C CYS A 102 4.33 16.14 6.49
N LYS A 103 4.53 17.45 6.67
CA LYS A 103 5.03 18.04 7.91
C LYS A 103 4.17 17.66 9.10
N SER A 104 2.85 17.80 8.97
CA SER A 104 1.91 17.44 10.04
C SER A 104 2.00 15.96 10.42
N CYS A 105 2.19 15.07 9.45
CA CYS A 105 2.38 13.63 9.71
C CYS A 105 3.70 13.36 10.44
N VAL A 106 4.80 13.94 10.00
CA VAL A 106 6.11 13.86 10.69
C VAL A 106 6.00 14.34 12.14
N ASP A 107 5.37 15.50 12.36
CA ASP A 107 5.16 16.08 13.71
C ASP A 107 4.31 15.20 14.61
N MET A 108 3.48 14.33 14.05
CA MET A 108 2.57 13.42 14.75
C MET A 108 3.15 12.02 14.98
N GLY A 109 4.38 11.76 14.55
CA GLY A 109 5.07 10.48 14.80
C GLY A 109 4.97 9.46 13.65
N PHE A 110 4.67 9.91 12.43
CA PHE A 110 4.84 9.05 11.25
C PHE A 110 6.35 8.79 11.02
N SER A 111 6.69 7.55 10.72
CA SER A 111 8.08 7.13 10.47
C SER A 111 8.48 7.17 8.99
N SER A 112 7.49 7.37 8.12
CA SER A 112 7.65 7.53 6.68
C SER A 112 6.52 8.39 6.11
N VAL A 113 6.81 9.19 5.09
CA VAL A 113 5.80 9.98 4.37
C VAL A 113 6.05 9.90 2.88
N MET A 114 4.99 9.85 2.08
CA MET A 114 5.06 10.07 0.65
C MET A 114 4.58 11.47 0.30
N ILE A 115 5.30 12.11 -0.60
CA ILE A 115 4.85 13.34 -1.29
C ILE A 115 4.62 13.01 -2.75
N ASP A 116 3.39 13.21 -3.20
CA ASP A 116 2.98 13.00 -4.57
C ASP A 116 2.88 14.32 -5.32
N GLY A 117 3.94 14.62 -6.06
CA GLY A 117 4.01 15.75 -7.00
C GLY A 117 3.90 15.32 -8.46
N SER A 118 3.51 14.08 -8.74
CA SER A 118 3.53 13.48 -10.09
C SER A 118 2.64 14.22 -11.10
N ALA A 119 1.57 14.86 -10.64
CA ALA A 119 0.70 15.69 -11.47
C ALA A 119 1.26 17.10 -11.79
N LEU A 120 2.34 17.50 -11.12
CA LEU A 120 3.01 18.79 -11.32
C LEU A 120 4.04 18.70 -12.46
N PRO A 121 4.43 19.85 -13.07
CA PRO A 121 5.64 19.90 -13.89
C PRO A 121 6.84 19.35 -13.17
N TYR A 122 7.76 18.68 -13.89
CA TYR A 122 8.91 17.99 -13.31
C TYR A 122 9.71 18.82 -12.29
N ASP A 123 10.07 20.06 -12.62
CA ASP A 123 10.84 20.93 -11.72
C ASP A 123 10.08 21.33 -10.45
N GLU A 124 8.75 21.45 -10.54
CA GLU A 124 7.89 21.71 -9.40
C GLU A 124 7.76 20.48 -8.49
N ASN A 125 7.65 19.27 -9.07
CA ASN A 125 7.69 18.02 -8.34
C ASN A 125 9.03 17.87 -7.59
N VAL A 126 10.15 18.11 -8.28
CA VAL A 126 11.50 18.11 -7.65
C VAL A 126 11.57 19.09 -6.49
N ALA A 127 11.11 20.33 -6.67
CA ALA A 127 11.18 21.36 -5.64
C ALA A 127 10.31 21.01 -4.41
N LEU A 128 9.10 20.53 -4.64
CA LEU A 128 8.17 20.11 -3.58
C LEU A 128 8.73 18.91 -2.82
N THR A 129 9.15 17.88 -3.53
CA THR A 129 9.71 16.66 -2.95
C THR A 129 10.95 16.93 -2.12
N LYS A 130 11.88 17.73 -2.65
CA LYS A 130 13.08 18.15 -1.92
C LYS A 130 12.74 18.87 -0.61
N LYS A 131 11.77 19.78 -0.64
CA LYS A 131 11.32 20.51 0.55
C LYS A 131 10.83 19.56 1.65
N VAL A 132 10.10 18.51 1.27
CA VAL A 132 9.63 17.48 2.22
C VAL A 132 10.79 16.67 2.77
N VAL A 133 11.73 16.25 1.90
CA VAL A 133 12.93 15.49 2.28
C VAL A 133 13.77 16.28 3.29
N GLU A 134 14.06 17.56 3.00
CA GLU A 134 14.84 18.44 3.88
C GLU A 134 14.21 18.59 5.27
N TYR A 135 12.88 18.56 5.37
CA TYR A 135 12.19 18.59 6.65
C TYR A 135 12.20 17.23 7.36
N ALA A 136 11.79 16.18 6.68
CA ALA A 136 11.59 14.86 7.26
C ALA A 136 12.92 14.23 7.75
N HIS A 137 14.01 14.41 7.00
CA HIS A 137 15.32 13.87 7.35
C HIS A 137 15.90 14.46 8.64
N GLN A 138 15.49 15.67 9.07
CA GLN A 138 15.88 16.22 10.38
C GLN A 138 15.43 15.35 11.55
N PHE A 139 14.39 14.54 11.33
CA PHE A 139 13.77 13.66 12.33
C PHE A 139 13.96 12.17 12.04
N ASP A 140 14.87 11.85 11.09
CA ASP A 140 15.13 10.46 10.64
C ASP A 140 13.89 9.78 10.05
N VAL A 141 12.92 10.55 9.52
CA VAL A 141 11.73 10.07 8.82
C VAL A 141 12.05 9.90 7.35
N THR A 142 11.72 8.74 6.78
CA THR A 142 11.95 8.45 5.36
C THR A 142 10.91 9.07 4.46
N VAL A 143 11.32 9.41 3.23
CA VAL A 143 10.45 10.05 2.24
C VAL A 143 10.40 9.23 0.96
N GLU A 144 9.18 8.98 0.49
CA GLU A 144 8.87 8.42 -0.82
C GLU A 144 8.45 9.55 -1.77
N GLY A 145 9.01 9.57 -2.97
CA GLY A 145 8.58 10.45 -4.06
C GLY A 145 7.91 9.65 -5.17
N GLU A 146 7.33 10.33 -6.16
CA GLU A 146 6.69 9.67 -7.31
C GLU A 146 7.12 10.30 -8.64
N LEU A 147 7.41 9.44 -9.62
CA LEU A 147 7.59 9.77 -11.02
C LEU A 147 6.70 8.91 -11.92
N GLY A 148 6.10 9.55 -12.91
CA GLY A 148 5.04 8.97 -13.72
C GLY A 148 3.68 9.25 -13.09
N VAL A 149 2.62 8.94 -13.81
CA VAL A 149 1.23 9.15 -13.35
C VAL A 149 0.48 7.83 -13.46
N LEU A 150 -0.18 7.44 -12.37
CA LEU A 150 -1.06 6.28 -12.34
C LEU A 150 -2.50 6.72 -12.58
N ALA A 151 -3.17 6.11 -13.56
CA ALA A 151 -4.61 6.31 -13.77
C ALA A 151 -5.43 5.70 -12.63
N GLY A 152 -6.72 6.07 -12.58
CA GLY A 152 -7.70 5.54 -11.65
C GLY A 152 -8.04 6.50 -10.52
N VAL A 153 -8.77 5.99 -9.54
CA VAL A 153 -9.28 6.77 -8.40
C VAL A 153 -8.91 6.06 -7.10
N GLU A 154 -8.18 6.74 -6.26
CA GLU A 154 -7.86 6.30 -4.90
C GLU A 154 -7.98 7.50 -3.96
N ASP A 155 -9.02 7.48 -3.13
CA ASP A 155 -9.43 8.60 -2.27
C ASP A 155 -9.50 9.94 -3.04
N GLU A 156 -8.58 10.88 -2.78
CA GLU A 156 -8.51 12.18 -3.46
C GLU A 156 -7.65 12.17 -4.73
N VAL A 157 -6.92 11.09 -5.02
CA VAL A 157 -6.08 10.96 -6.22
C VAL A 157 -6.92 10.50 -7.38
N VAL A 158 -7.00 11.31 -8.43
CA VAL A 158 -7.76 11.01 -9.65
C VAL A 158 -6.92 11.35 -10.87
N ALA A 159 -6.69 10.36 -11.74
CA ALA A 159 -6.07 10.58 -13.05
C ALA A 159 -6.77 9.75 -14.12
N GLU A 160 -7.03 10.38 -15.28
CA GLU A 160 -7.72 9.73 -16.39
C GLU A 160 -6.81 8.80 -17.19
N GLU A 161 -5.51 9.13 -17.28
CA GLU A 161 -4.53 8.39 -18.07
C GLU A 161 -3.26 8.11 -17.27
N SER A 162 -2.64 6.95 -17.52
CA SER A 162 -1.33 6.61 -16.96
C SER A 162 -0.21 7.12 -17.86
N HIS A 163 0.82 7.70 -17.24
CA HIS A 163 2.08 8.03 -17.92
C HIS A 163 3.20 7.24 -17.25
N TYR A 164 3.81 6.32 -18.00
CA TYR A 164 4.90 5.51 -17.46
C TYR A 164 6.10 6.36 -17.07
N THR A 165 6.76 5.94 -16.00
CA THR A 165 7.99 6.56 -15.56
C THR A 165 9.04 6.47 -16.64
N LYS A 166 9.73 7.57 -16.90
CA LYS A 166 10.83 7.63 -17.86
C LYS A 166 12.15 7.28 -17.17
N PRO A 167 12.81 6.17 -17.54
CA PRO A 167 14.05 5.74 -16.89
C PRO A 167 15.15 6.80 -16.88
N GLU A 168 15.21 7.65 -17.90
CA GLU A 168 16.20 8.73 -18.02
C GLU A 168 16.02 9.87 -16.99
N GLU A 169 14.85 9.99 -16.36
CA GLU A 169 14.56 11.02 -15.37
C GLU A 169 14.86 10.58 -13.93
N VAL A 170 14.94 9.25 -13.66
CA VAL A 170 14.96 8.72 -12.28
C VAL A 170 16.24 9.10 -11.51
N VAL A 171 17.41 9.07 -12.14
CA VAL A 171 18.69 9.41 -11.49
C VAL A 171 18.72 10.89 -11.11
N ASP A 172 18.30 11.75 -12.03
CA ASP A 172 18.25 13.20 -11.81
C ASP A 172 17.28 13.54 -10.67
N PHE A 173 16.08 12.94 -10.69
CA PHE A 173 15.08 13.15 -9.64
C PHE A 173 15.58 12.72 -8.26
N VAL A 174 16.07 11.49 -8.13
CA VAL A 174 16.58 10.95 -6.85
C VAL A 174 17.76 11.79 -6.34
N THR A 175 18.67 12.18 -7.23
CA THR A 175 19.84 12.98 -6.86
C THR A 175 19.45 14.39 -6.39
N LYS A 176 18.51 15.05 -7.08
CA LYS A 176 18.06 16.40 -6.73
C LYS A 176 17.21 16.45 -5.47
N THR A 177 16.37 15.45 -5.26
CA THR A 177 15.40 15.42 -4.16
C THR A 177 15.96 14.79 -2.89
N GLY A 178 16.78 13.75 -3.03
CA GLY A 178 17.29 12.95 -1.91
C GLY A 178 16.26 12.01 -1.28
N VAL A 179 15.21 11.60 -2.03
CA VAL A 179 14.20 10.63 -1.54
C VAL A 179 14.82 9.29 -1.15
N ASP A 180 14.21 8.60 -0.21
CA ASP A 180 14.64 7.28 0.27
C ASP A 180 14.05 6.14 -0.59
N SER A 181 12.94 6.38 -1.29
CA SER A 181 12.30 5.44 -2.22
C SER A 181 11.53 6.18 -3.31
N LEU A 182 11.26 5.49 -4.43
CA LEU A 182 10.60 6.06 -5.59
C LEU A 182 9.43 5.18 -6.03
N ALA A 183 8.23 5.75 -6.00
CA ALA A 183 7.06 5.18 -6.64
C ALA A 183 7.14 5.41 -8.15
N ILE A 184 6.86 4.35 -8.92
CA ILE A 184 6.93 4.36 -10.38
C ILE A 184 5.62 3.88 -11.01
N SER A 185 5.36 4.36 -12.22
CA SER A 185 4.25 3.92 -13.06
C SER A 185 4.75 2.97 -14.15
N ILE A 186 4.29 1.71 -14.10
CA ILE A 186 4.62 0.66 -15.07
C ILE A 186 3.38 -0.14 -15.53
N GLY A 187 2.19 0.48 -15.44
CA GLY A 187 0.92 -0.14 -15.85
C GLY A 187 0.04 -0.60 -14.70
N THR A 188 0.37 -0.28 -13.45
CA THR A 188 -0.57 -0.36 -12.33
C THR A 188 -1.55 0.80 -12.37
N SER A 189 -2.69 0.68 -11.69
CA SER A 189 -3.75 1.70 -11.65
C SER A 189 -4.47 1.68 -10.31
N HIS A 190 -4.95 2.83 -9.84
CA HIS A 190 -5.65 2.96 -8.57
C HIS A 190 -7.09 2.38 -8.60
N GLY A 191 -7.61 2.03 -7.42
CA GLY A 191 -8.98 1.55 -7.24
C GLY A 191 -9.22 0.09 -7.66
N ALA A 192 -10.50 -0.32 -7.68
CA ALA A 192 -10.93 -1.66 -8.08
C ALA A 192 -11.29 -1.77 -9.56
N TYR A 193 -11.48 -0.65 -10.24
CA TYR A 193 -11.79 -0.55 -11.67
C TYR A 193 -10.56 -0.03 -12.42
N LYS A 194 -9.48 -0.81 -12.35
CA LYS A 194 -8.16 -0.42 -12.86
C LYS A 194 -8.09 -0.37 -14.38
N PHE A 195 -8.88 -1.20 -15.05
CA PHE A 195 -8.89 -1.37 -16.51
C PHE A 195 -10.31 -1.42 -17.02
N THR A 196 -10.55 -0.86 -18.22
CA THR A 196 -11.81 -1.06 -18.93
C THR A 196 -11.85 -2.46 -19.57
N PRO A 197 -13.05 -3.03 -19.81
CA PRO A 197 -13.14 -4.33 -20.50
C PRO A 197 -12.41 -4.37 -21.84
N GLU A 198 -12.35 -3.25 -22.57
CA GLU A 198 -11.68 -3.12 -23.86
C GLU A 198 -10.15 -3.19 -23.75
N GLN A 199 -9.59 -2.84 -22.60
CA GLN A 199 -8.16 -2.95 -22.33
C GLN A 199 -7.75 -4.38 -21.93
N CYS A 200 -8.72 -5.22 -21.56
CA CYS A 200 -8.49 -6.58 -21.08
C CYS A 200 -8.70 -7.60 -22.20
N THR A 201 -8.05 -8.76 -22.05
CA THR A 201 -8.40 -9.98 -22.76
C THR A 201 -9.33 -10.83 -21.91
N VAL A 202 -9.95 -11.87 -22.51
CA VAL A 202 -10.80 -12.81 -21.75
C VAL A 202 -10.07 -14.14 -21.65
N ASP A 203 -9.87 -14.64 -20.44
CA ASP A 203 -9.36 -15.99 -20.22
C ASP A 203 -10.40 -17.01 -20.72
N PRO A 204 -10.04 -17.83 -21.73
CA PRO A 204 -11.00 -18.78 -22.34
C PRO A 204 -11.45 -19.90 -21.40
N LYS A 205 -10.74 -20.15 -20.29
CA LYS A 205 -11.08 -21.20 -19.33
C LYS A 205 -12.05 -20.70 -18.25
N THR A 206 -11.85 -19.47 -17.78
CA THR A 206 -12.61 -18.93 -16.65
C THR A 206 -13.65 -17.89 -17.08
N GLY A 207 -13.55 -17.33 -18.29
CA GLY A 207 -14.36 -16.22 -18.78
C GLY A 207 -14.09 -14.88 -18.07
N ARG A 208 -13.03 -14.82 -17.25
CA ARG A 208 -12.65 -13.60 -16.51
C ARG A 208 -11.79 -12.66 -17.36
N LEU A 209 -11.86 -11.39 -17.04
CA LEU A 209 -11.00 -10.37 -17.65
C LEU A 209 -9.56 -10.54 -17.14
N VAL A 210 -8.61 -10.44 -18.07
CA VAL A 210 -7.17 -10.45 -17.81
C VAL A 210 -6.61 -9.10 -18.27
N PRO A 211 -6.02 -8.31 -17.38
CA PRO A 211 -5.46 -7.01 -17.72
C PRO A 211 -4.20 -7.14 -18.58
N PRO A 212 -3.74 -6.05 -19.23
CA PRO A 212 -2.45 -6.03 -19.88
C PRO A 212 -1.32 -6.28 -18.87
N PRO A 213 -0.18 -6.90 -19.29
CA PRO A 213 0.94 -7.13 -18.42
C PRO A 213 1.62 -5.83 -17.98
N LEU A 214 2.29 -5.86 -16.83
CA LEU A 214 3.12 -4.74 -16.38
C LEU A 214 4.33 -4.54 -17.32
N ALA A 215 4.76 -3.29 -17.47
CA ALA A 215 5.92 -2.91 -18.28
C ALA A 215 7.24 -3.24 -17.57
N PHE A 216 7.60 -4.53 -17.50
CA PHE A 216 8.83 -4.99 -16.87
C PHE A 216 10.10 -4.52 -17.57
N ASP A 217 10.04 -4.16 -18.84
CA ASP A 217 11.12 -3.52 -19.58
C ASP A 217 11.43 -2.12 -19.03
N VAL A 218 10.41 -1.35 -18.66
CA VAL A 218 10.57 -0.06 -17.97
C VAL A 218 11.18 -0.27 -16.58
N LEU A 219 10.68 -1.25 -15.80
CA LEU A 219 11.24 -1.58 -14.48
C LEU A 219 12.71 -1.97 -14.60
N ALA A 220 13.08 -2.84 -15.53
CA ALA A 220 14.46 -3.25 -15.75
C ALA A 220 15.37 -2.09 -16.18
N ALA A 221 14.86 -1.15 -16.99
CA ALA A 221 15.59 0.05 -17.35
C ALA A 221 15.85 0.96 -16.13
N ILE A 222 14.84 1.15 -15.27
CA ILE A 222 14.98 1.91 -14.02
C ILE A 222 15.99 1.25 -13.08
N GLU A 223 15.92 -0.07 -12.90
CA GLU A 223 16.88 -0.82 -12.07
C GLU A 223 18.33 -0.69 -12.56
N LYS A 224 18.51 -0.61 -13.87
CA LYS A 224 19.83 -0.40 -14.48
C LYS A 224 20.39 1.00 -14.18
N GLU A 225 19.54 2.01 -14.20
CA GLU A 225 19.92 3.41 -13.92
C GLU A 225 20.10 3.66 -12.40
N LEU A 226 19.35 2.98 -11.56
CA LEU A 226 19.36 3.10 -10.08
C LEU A 226 19.58 1.72 -9.41
N PRO A 227 20.77 1.10 -9.56
CA PRO A 227 21.00 -0.24 -9.00
C PRO A 227 20.87 -0.26 -7.48
N GLY A 228 19.96 -1.13 -6.97
CA GLY A 228 19.73 -1.30 -5.53
C GLY A 228 18.96 -0.16 -4.85
N PHE A 229 18.41 0.78 -5.60
CA PHE A 229 17.57 1.82 -5.06
C PHE A 229 16.14 1.30 -4.81
N PRO A 230 15.49 1.67 -3.66
CA PRO A 230 14.15 1.21 -3.33
C PRO A 230 13.07 1.69 -4.30
N ILE A 231 12.41 0.77 -4.99
CA ILE A 231 11.30 1.03 -5.90
C ILE A 231 9.99 0.59 -5.26
N VAL A 232 8.93 1.36 -5.49
CA VAL A 232 7.60 1.16 -4.94
C VAL A 232 6.56 1.04 -6.05
N LEU A 233 5.59 0.15 -5.88
CA LEU A 233 4.41 0.05 -6.76
C LEU A 233 3.14 0.44 -6.01
N HIS A 234 2.48 1.48 -6.52
CA HIS A 234 1.12 1.88 -6.18
C HIS A 234 0.09 1.22 -7.11
N GLY A 235 -1.20 1.35 -6.77
CA GLY A 235 -2.27 0.81 -7.60
C GLY A 235 -2.21 -0.71 -7.82
N SER A 236 -1.66 -1.46 -6.89
CA SER A 236 -1.25 -2.86 -7.05
C SER A 236 -2.21 -3.89 -6.43
N SER A 237 -3.40 -3.49 -5.99
CA SER A 237 -4.41 -4.45 -5.52
C SER A 237 -4.79 -5.43 -6.64
N SER A 238 -4.91 -6.72 -6.29
CA SER A 238 -5.23 -7.78 -7.26
C SER A 238 -6.72 -7.96 -7.52
N VAL A 239 -7.55 -7.30 -6.71
CA VAL A 239 -9.03 -7.38 -6.80
C VAL A 239 -9.49 -8.85 -6.78
N PRO A 240 -9.40 -9.54 -5.63
CA PRO A 240 -9.72 -10.96 -5.53
C PRO A 240 -11.15 -11.23 -6.02
N GLN A 241 -11.28 -12.02 -7.07
CA GLN A 241 -12.56 -12.26 -7.74
C GLN A 241 -13.56 -13.01 -6.85
N GLU A 242 -13.08 -13.79 -5.87
CA GLU A 242 -13.93 -14.46 -4.88
C GLU A 242 -14.67 -13.46 -3.99
N GLU A 243 -14.00 -12.36 -3.62
CA GLU A 243 -14.62 -11.29 -2.84
C GLU A 243 -15.63 -10.50 -3.69
N VAL A 244 -15.31 -10.22 -4.96
CA VAL A 244 -16.21 -9.59 -5.92
C VAL A 244 -17.47 -10.44 -6.12
N ASP A 245 -17.31 -11.74 -6.34
CA ASP A 245 -18.40 -12.69 -6.51
C ASP A 245 -19.29 -12.76 -5.25
N THR A 246 -18.68 -12.78 -4.06
CA THR A 246 -19.40 -12.77 -2.78
C THR A 246 -20.17 -11.47 -2.57
N ILE A 247 -19.56 -10.32 -2.85
CA ILE A 247 -20.24 -9.02 -2.77
C ILE A 247 -21.45 -9.00 -3.70
N ASN A 248 -21.29 -9.43 -4.95
CA ASN A 248 -22.36 -9.43 -5.94
C ASN A 248 -23.48 -10.42 -5.61
N LYS A 249 -23.12 -11.61 -5.11
CA LYS A 249 -24.09 -12.61 -4.63
C LYS A 249 -24.99 -12.06 -3.53
N TYR A 250 -24.45 -11.21 -2.66
CA TYR A 250 -25.17 -10.67 -1.50
C TYR A 250 -25.58 -9.21 -1.69
N GLY A 251 -26.02 -8.85 -2.90
CA GLY A 251 -26.69 -7.58 -3.21
C GLY A 251 -25.74 -6.45 -3.59
N GLY A 252 -24.48 -6.75 -3.92
CA GLY A 252 -23.56 -5.80 -4.54
C GLY A 252 -23.79 -5.66 -6.05
N ALA A 253 -23.07 -4.72 -6.67
CA ALA A 253 -23.16 -4.43 -8.10
C ALA A 253 -21.78 -4.07 -8.69
N LEU A 254 -20.72 -4.78 -8.29
CA LEU A 254 -19.39 -4.59 -8.84
C LEU A 254 -19.30 -5.23 -10.22
N LYS A 255 -19.16 -4.42 -11.26
CA LYS A 255 -19.06 -4.88 -12.66
C LYS A 255 -17.65 -4.61 -13.18
N ALA A 256 -17.08 -5.60 -13.87
CA ALA A 256 -15.77 -5.47 -14.51
C ALA A 256 -14.63 -5.02 -13.56
N ALA A 257 -14.74 -5.33 -12.27
CA ALA A 257 -13.66 -5.09 -11.31
C ALA A 257 -12.53 -6.09 -11.57
N VAL A 258 -11.36 -5.59 -11.95
CA VAL A 258 -10.17 -6.39 -12.24
C VAL A 258 -8.93 -5.69 -11.72
N GLY A 259 -8.00 -6.45 -11.14
CA GLY A 259 -6.77 -5.94 -10.56
C GLY A 259 -5.52 -6.49 -11.24
N ILE A 260 -4.36 -6.24 -10.62
CA ILE A 260 -3.07 -6.71 -11.12
C ILE A 260 -2.91 -8.20 -10.78
N PRO A 261 -2.52 -9.06 -11.74
CA PRO A 261 -2.25 -10.48 -11.48
C PRO A 261 -1.19 -10.67 -10.40
N GLU A 262 -1.45 -11.57 -9.45
CA GLU A 262 -0.55 -11.79 -8.31
C GLU A 262 0.82 -12.34 -8.72
N GLU A 263 0.89 -13.11 -9.80
CA GLU A 263 2.15 -13.59 -10.39
C GLU A 263 3.02 -12.43 -10.91
N GLU A 264 2.42 -11.36 -11.42
CA GLU A 264 3.15 -10.18 -11.85
C GLU A 264 3.68 -9.38 -10.65
N LEU A 265 2.87 -9.24 -9.60
CA LEU A 265 3.32 -8.63 -8.34
C LEU A 265 4.46 -9.45 -7.71
N ARG A 266 4.35 -10.79 -7.73
CA ARG A 266 5.42 -11.66 -7.23
C ARG A 266 6.70 -11.54 -8.06
N LYS A 267 6.58 -11.37 -9.37
CA LYS A 267 7.71 -11.12 -10.26
C LYS A 267 8.37 -9.78 -9.94
N ALA A 268 7.58 -8.72 -9.76
CA ALA A 268 8.09 -7.39 -9.38
C ALA A 268 8.80 -7.41 -8.02
N ALA A 269 8.23 -8.09 -7.01
CA ALA A 269 8.82 -8.23 -5.67
C ALA A 269 10.17 -8.97 -5.64
N LYS A 270 10.51 -9.73 -6.69
CA LYS A 270 11.82 -10.40 -6.83
C LYS A 270 12.90 -9.50 -7.42
N SER A 271 12.58 -8.26 -7.75
CA SER A 271 13.49 -7.26 -8.30
C SER A 271 13.74 -6.12 -7.29
N ALA A 272 13.94 -4.90 -7.73
CA ALA A 272 14.11 -3.73 -6.85
C ALA A 272 12.79 -3.21 -6.23
N VAL A 273 11.64 -3.81 -6.55
CA VAL A 273 10.36 -3.44 -5.93
C VAL A 273 10.32 -3.96 -4.50
N CYS A 274 10.51 -3.05 -3.54
CA CYS A 274 10.63 -3.38 -2.12
C CYS A 274 9.38 -3.04 -1.30
N LYS A 275 8.40 -2.34 -1.88
CA LYS A 275 7.10 -2.02 -1.28
C LYS A 275 6.01 -2.16 -2.33
N ILE A 276 4.90 -2.76 -1.95
CA ILE A 276 3.70 -2.88 -2.80
C ILE A 276 2.47 -2.46 -1.98
N ASN A 277 1.73 -1.49 -2.53
CA ASN A 277 0.52 -0.95 -1.90
C ASN A 277 -0.69 -1.83 -2.16
N ILE A 278 -1.45 -2.13 -1.10
CA ILE A 278 -2.66 -2.95 -1.13
C ILE A 278 -3.74 -2.26 -0.31
N ASP A 279 -4.77 -1.74 -0.97
CA ASP A 279 -5.93 -1.10 -0.35
C ASP A 279 -7.24 -1.78 -0.77
N SER A 280 -7.60 -1.74 -2.06
CA SER A 280 -8.88 -2.23 -2.57
C SER A 280 -9.18 -3.67 -2.17
N ASP A 281 -8.17 -4.54 -2.09
CA ASP A 281 -8.34 -5.93 -1.69
C ASP A 281 -8.88 -6.04 -0.25
N SER A 282 -8.38 -5.20 0.66
CA SER A 282 -8.84 -5.14 2.05
C SER A 282 -10.29 -4.66 2.15
N ARG A 283 -10.63 -3.63 1.37
CA ARG A 283 -12.00 -3.08 1.30
C ARG A 283 -12.98 -4.12 0.77
N LEU A 284 -12.60 -4.89 -0.24
CA LEU A 284 -13.41 -5.98 -0.80
C LEU A 284 -13.61 -7.10 0.22
N ALA A 285 -12.56 -7.59 0.86
CA ALA A 285 -12.65 -8.67 1.84
C ALA A 285 -13.54 -8.29 3.04
N MET A 286 -13.42 -7.06 3.53
CA MET A 286 -14.28 -6.53 4.60
C MET A 286 -15.74 -6.47 4.16
N THR A 287 -16.00 -5.90 2.99
CA THR A 287 -17.35 -5.70 2.46
C THR A 287 -18.04 -7.03 2.17
N ALA A 288 -17.32 -8.00 1.60
CA ALA A 288 -17.87 -9.33 1.30
C ALA A 288 -18.36 -10.03 2.55
N ALA A 289 -17.55 -10.09 3.60
CA ALA A 289 -17.92 -10.74 4.86
C ALA A 289 -19.10 -10.05 5.56
N ILE A 290 -19.15 -8.72 5.57
CA ILE A 290 -20.27 -7.96 6.16
C ILE A 290 -21.56 -8.22 5.40
N ARG A 291 -21.54 -8.19 4.06
CA ARG A 291 -22.71 -8.47 3.22
C ARG A 291 -23.21 -9.89 3.41
N GLU A 292 -22.32 -10.87 3.49
CA GLU A 292 -22.68 -12.26 3.74
C GLU A 292 -23.41 -12.41 5.07
N VAL A 293 -22.91 -11.79 6.16
CA VAL A 293 -23.60 -11.83 7.47
C VAL A 293 -24.98 -11.23 7.38
N PHE A 294 -25.13 -10.04 6.81
CA PHE A 294 -26.45 -9.40 6.72
C PHE A 294 -27.44 -10.15 5.84
N ALA A 295 -26.97 -10.82 4.77
CA ALA A 295 -27.84 -11.63 3.91
C ALA A 295 -28.22 -12.96 4.54
N THR A 296 -27.28 -13.62 5.25
CA THR A 296 -27.53 -14.97 5.82
C THR A 296 -28.08 -14.93 7.25
N LYS A 297 -27.88 -13.81 7.94
CA LYS A 297 -28.36 -13.57 9.32
C LYS A 297 -29.05 -12.21 9.42
N PRO A 298 -30.20 -12.00 8.76
CA PRO A 298 -30.82 -10.69 8.60
C PRO A 298 -31.29 -10.03 9.92
N ALA A 299 -31.35 -10.78 11.01
CA ALA A 299 -31.69 -10.25 12.33
C ALA A 299 -30.44 -9.79 13.12
N GLU A 300 -29.24 -9.96 12.55
CA GLU A 300 -28.01 -9.60 13.25
C GLU A 300 -27.76 -8.08 13.24
N PHE A 301 -27.51 -7.50 14.41
CA PHE A 301 -27.26 -6.08 14.59
C PHE A 301 -26.09 -5.77 15.56
N ASP A 302 -25.47 -6.80 16.16
CA ASP A 302 -24.28 -6.61 17.00
C ASP A 302 -23.05 -6.42 16.09
N PRO A 303 -22.37 -5.24 16.14
CA PRO A 303 -21.19 -4.97 15.30
C PRO A 303 -20.10 -6.02 15.44
N ARG A 304 -19.91 -6.63 16.60
CA ARG A 304 -18.92 -7.69 16.81
C ARG A 304 -19.22 -8.94 15.96
N LYS A 305 -20.48 -9.15 15.60
CA LYS A 305 -20.96 -10.32 14.85
C LYS A 305 -20.81 -10.18 13.34
N TYR A 306 -20.68 -8.96 12.81
CA TYR A 306 -20.39 -8.73 11.40
C TYR A 306 -19.01 -8.15 11.13
N LEU A 307 -18.44 -7.36 12.06
CA LEU A 307 -17.06 -6.88 11.94
C LEU A 307 -16.02 -7.94 12.33
N GLY A 308 -16.34 -8.86 13.26
CA GLY A 308 -15.46 -9.99 13.61
C GLY A 308 -15.14 -10.88 12.40
N PRO A 309 -16.14 -11.44 11.71
CA PRO A 309 -15.92 -12.19 10.46
C PRO A 309 -15.21 -11.37 9.37
N ALA A 310 -15.47 -10.06 9.28
CA ALA A 310 -14.77 -9.17 8.35
C ALA A 310 -13.29 -9.07 8.66
N ARG A 311 -12.92 -8.88 9.94
CA ARG A 311 -11.51 -8.90 10.39
C ARG A 311 -10.84 -10.23 10.07
N ASP A 312 -11.50 -11.35 10.35
CA ASP A 312 -10.95 -12.67 10.09
C ASP A 312 -10.73 -12.93 8.59
N ASN A 313 -11.63 -12.42 7.72
CA ASN A 313 -11.48 -12.50 6.27
C ASN A 313 -10.31 -11.65 5.78
N MET A 314 -10.21 -10.41 6.24
CA MET A 314 -9.07 -9.55 5.93
C MET A 314 -7.74 -10.15 6.40
N LYS A 315 -7.68 -10.71 7.62
CA LYS A 315 -6.48 -11.40 8.12
C LYS A 315 -6.03 -12.52 7.19
N LYS A 316 -6.95 -13.35 6.70
CA LYS A 316 -6.63 -14.41 5.71
C LYS A 316 -6.06 -13.84 4.43
N LEU A 317 -6.67 -12.77 3.91
CA LEU A 317 -6.16 -12.05 2.75
C LEU A 317 -4.73 -11.54 2.98
N TYR A 318 -4.47 -10.89 4.11
CA TYR A 318 -3.13 -10.35 4.42
C TYR A 318 -2.08 -11.47 4.53
N ILE A 319 -2.40 -12.60 5.17
CA ILE A 319 -1.51 -13.76 5.24
C ILE A 319 -1.19 -14.30 3.84
N HIS A 320 -2.21 -14.43 2.97
CA HIS A 320 -2.02 -14.83 1.59
C HIS A 320 -1.09 -13.88 0.83
N LYS A 321 -1.34 -12.56 0.92
CA LYS A 321 -0.49 -11.55 0.27
C LYS A 321 0.96 -11.62 0.76
N ILE A 322 1.17 -11.74 2.06
CA ILE A 322 2.50 -11.84 2.67
C ILE A 322 3.25 -13.05 2.15
N LYS A 323 2.62 -14.23 2.15
CA LYS A 323 3.28 -15.50 1.80
C LYS A 323 3.43 -15.71 0.30
N GLU A 324 2.32 -15.63 -0.41
CA GLU A 324 2.26 -16.09 -1.80
C GLU A 324 2.63 -14.99 -2.80
N VAL A 325 2.29 -13.73 -2.49
CA VAL A 325 2.47 -12.62 -3.44
C VAL A 325 3.77 -11.85 -3.15
N LEU A 326 3.97 -11.41 -1.92
CA LEU A 326 5.09 -10.52 -1.58
C LEU A 326 6.34 -11.28 -1.11
N GLY A 327 6.16 -12.45 -0.50
CA GLY A 327 7.24 -13.31 -0.01
C GLY A 327 7.99 -12.73 1.18
N SER A 328 7.29 -11.95 2.00
CA SER A 328 7.86 -11.28 3.18
C SER A 328 7.70 -12.06 4.49
N ASP A 329 7.12 -13.26 4.47
CA ASP A 329 7.02 -14.14 5.62
C ASP A 329 8.40 -14.54 6.18
N GLY A 330 8.53 -14.53 7.50
CA GLY A 330 9.80 -14.79 8.20
C GLY A 330 10.88 -13.72 7.99
N LYS A 331 10.55 -12.52 7.46
CA LYS A 331 11.53 -11.49 7.13
C LYS A 331 11.66 -10.38 8.19
N ALA A 332 10.88 -10.43 9.25
CA ALA A 332 10.94 -9.48 10.37
C ALA A 332 11.95 -9.85 11.47
N GLU A 333 12.73 -10.88 11.31
CA GLU A 333 13.75 -11.35 12.27
C GLU A 333 15.13 -10.71 12.01
#